data_82f01644b6c96a602fb8e7a24f9ad40f
#
_entry.id   82f01644b6c96a602fb8e7a24f9ad40f
#
_cell.length_a   1.000
_cell.length_b   1.000
_cell.length_c   1.000
_cell.angle_alpha   90.00
_cell.angle_beta   90.00
_cell.angle_gamma   90.00
#
_symmetry.space_group_name_H-M   'P 1'
#
loop_
_entity.id
_entity.type
_entity.pdbx_description
1 polymer ?
#
loop_
_entity_poly.entity_id
_entity_poly.type
_entity_poly.pdbx_seq_one_letter_code
_entity_poly.pdbx_strand_id
1 'polypeptide(L)'
;VAIDIRNQEFIEQFLKQLEFLDKNEIDYEIIYLDARTNVLLSRYELSRRKHPLNLYDTLLENIEAERKIIKDFMLKADLVIDTTKTSVKELQKILEKEFAGKKAKLSVNLTSFGFKNGIPLDLHFMFDLRFLPNPYYIQDLKRKTGNHKDVQDYVMGLPESQEFYKMLLDMLKYLIPKYEKDGKSHLRIGIGCSGGQHRSATFVNMLCKDLSERLEYKITKFHREIGDKTEV
;
A
#
# COMPACT_ATOMS: atom_id res chain seq x y z
N VAL A 1 3.56 -6.70 8.40
CA VAL A 1 2.34 -6.86 9.22
C VAL A 1 2.75 -6.72 10.68
N ALA A 2 2.04 -5.91 11.49
CA ALA A 2 2.25 -5.86 12.94
C ALA A 2 1.21 -6.77 13.61
N ILE A 3 1.65 -7.55 14.58
CA ILE A 3 0.83 -8.56 15.23
C ILE A 3 0.92 -8.34 16.74
N ASP A 4 -0.23 -8.23 17.39
CA ASP A 4 -0.38 -8.26 18.83
C ASP A 4 -1.20 -9.51 19.23
N ILE A 5 -0.97 -10.04 20.41
CA ILE A 5 -1.63 -11.26 20.86
C ILE A 5 -2.89 -10.90 21.62
N ARG A 6 -4.04 -11.26 21.03
CA ARG A 6 -5.36 -10.99 21.62
C ARG A 6 -5.99 -12.21 22.28
N ASN A 7 -5.61 -13.43 21.87
CA ASN A 7 -6.05 -14.69 22.43
C ASN A 7 -5.14 -15.85 22.02
N GLN A 8 -5.30 -17.02 22.65
CA GLN A 8 -4.51 -18.20 22.37
C GLN A 8 -4.79 -18.79 20.98
N GLU A 9 -6.02 -18.72 20.49
CA GLU A 9 -6.43 -19.21 19.19
C GLU A 9 -5.69 -18.45 18.05
N PHE A 10 -5.43 -17.15 18.25
CA PHE A 10 -4.68 -16.33 17.32
C PHE A 10 -3.25 -16.85 17.09
N ILE A 11 -2.61 -17.40 18.11
CA ILE A 11 -1.26 -17.95 18.01
C ILE A 11 -1.24 -19.19 17.13
N GLU A 12 -2.20 -20.08 17.28
CA GLU A 12 -2.31 -21.27 16.45
C GLU A 12 -2.57 -20.90 14.98
N GLN A 13 -3.42 -19.90 14.75
CA GLN A 13 -3.67 -19.38 13.42
C GLN A 13 -2.42 -18.75 12.82
N PHE A 14 -1.65 -18.01 13.60
CA PHE A 14 -0.41 -17.38 13.14
C PHE A 14 0.65 -18.42 12.76
N LEU A 15 0.84 -19.47 13.57
CA LEU A 15 1.76 -20.57 13.24
C LEU A 15 1.37 -21.27 11.94
N LYS A 16 0.08 -21.50 11.71
CA LYS A 16 -0.44 -22.05 10.43
C LYS A 16 -0.13 -21.13 9.25
N GLN A 17 -0.18 -19.80 9.46
CA GLN A 17 0.18 -18.84 8.40
C GLN A 17 1.68 -18.88 8.09
N LEU A 18 2.56 -19.03 9.09
CA LEU A 18 4.00 -19.21 8.83
C LEU A 18 4.24 -20.50 8.04
N GLU A 19 3.62 -21.61 8.42
CA GLU A 19 3.71 -22.85 7.64
C GLU A 19 3.21 -22.71 6.21
N PHE A 20 2.17 -21.89 5.98
CA PHE A 20 1.68 -21.58 4.63
C PHE A 20 2.71 -20.78 3.84
N LEU A 21 3.38 -19.79 4.46
CA LEU A 21 4.43 -19.01 3.81
C LEU A 21 5.61 -19.92 3.42
N ASP A 22 6.05 -20.79 4.34
CA ASP A 22 7.12 -21.75 4.10
C ASP A 22 6.79 -22.71 2.93
N LYS A 23 5.59 -23.27 2.92
CA LYS A 23 5.14 -24.19 1.85
C LYS A 23 5.03 -23.53 0.46
N ASN A 24 4.81 -22.22 0.42
CA ASN A 24 4.71 -21.46 -0.82
C ASN A 24 6.01 -20.73 -1.18
N GLU A 25 7.11 -21.03 -0.50
CA GLU A 25 8.43 -20.41 -0.73
C GLU A 25 8.39 -18.87 -0.68
N ILE A 26 7.56 -18.32 0.22
CA ILE A 26 7.44 -16.88 0.43
C ILE A 26 8.41 -16.47 1.51
N ASP A 27 9.41 -15.68 1.15
CA ASP A 27 10.37 -15.12 2.11
C ASP A 27 9.69 -14.18 3.09
N TYR A 28 9.95 -14.36 4.38
CA TYR A 28 9.51 -13.47 5.45
C TYR A 28 10.60 -13.35 6.52
N GLU A 29 10.49 -12.32 7.35
CA GLU A 29 11.32 -12.11 8.53
C GLU A 29 10.45 -11.79 9.73
N ILE A 30 10.76 -12.39 10.86
CA ILE A 30 10.09 -12.17 12.13
C ILE A 30 10.92 -11.21 12.98
N ILE A 31 10.34 -10.02 13.25
CA ILE A 31 10.94 -9.07 14.18
C ILE A 31 10.16 -9.11 15.48
N TYR A 32 10.87 -9.44 16.54
CA TYR A 32 10.32 -9.44 17.89
C TYR A 32 10.73 -8.16 18.63
N LEU A 33 9.74 -7.40 19.08
CA LEU A 33 9.98 -6.20 19.91
C LEU A 33 9.71 -6.54 21.36
N ASP A 34 10.67 -6.31 22.22
CA ASP A 34 10.54 -6.48 23.67
C ASP A 34 10.82 -5.18 24.44
N ALA A 35 10.42 -5.15 25.69
CA ALA A 35 10.82 -4.15 26.67
C ALA A 35 10.74 -4.76 28.08
N ARG A 36 11.45 -4.19 29.05
CA ARG A 36 11.34 -4.61 30.45
C ARG A 36 9.92 -4.43 30.97
N THR A 37 9.47 -5.33 31.83
CA THR A 37 8.10 -5.36 32.36
C THR A 37 7.67 -4.03 32.99
N ASN A 38 8.55 -3.37 33.77
CA ASN A 38 8.26 -2.06 34.35
C ASN A 38 8.04 -0.95 33.30
N VAL A 39 8.74 -1.03 32.16
CA VAL A 39 8.57 -0.09 31.05
C VAL A 39 7.26 -0.36 30.31
N LEU A 40 6.89 -1.63 30.13
CA LEU A 40 5.60 -2.00 29.54
C LEU A 40 4.43 -1.51 30.42
N LEU A 41 4.51 -1.72 31.73
CA LEU A 41 3.51 -1.20 32.69
C LEU A 41 3.32 0.31 32.51
N SER A 42 4.43 1.10 32.56
CA SER A 42 4.35 2.55 32.37
C SER A 42 3.76 2.95 31.01
N ARG A 43 4.09 2.23 29.94
CA ARG A 43 3.53 2.52 28.60
C ARG A 43 2.04 2.28 28.53
N TYR A 44 1.52 1.21 29.18
CA TYR A 44 0.10 0.93 29.26
C TYR A 44 -0.63 2.01 30.07
N GLU A 45 -0.08 2.40 31.25
CA GLU A 45 -0.65 3.45 32.09
C GLU A 45 -0.74 4.79 31.35
N LEU A 46 0.33 5.20 30.66
CA LEU A 46 0.38 6.44 29.87
C LEU A 46 -0.61 6.43 28.70
N SER A 47 -0.75 5.28 28.02
CA SER A 47 -1.63 5.17 26.85
C SER A 47 -3.10 5.03 27.21
N ARG A 48 -3.42 4.74 28.46
CA ARG A 48 -4.79 4.39 28.94
C ARG A 48 -5.45 3.26 28.15
N ARG A 49 -4.67 2.40 27.52
CA ARG A 49 -5.17 1.23 26.77
C ARG A 49 -5.26 0.04 27.71
N LYS A 50 -6.32 -0.76 27.54
CA LYS A 50 -6.42 -2.06 28.20
C LYS A 50 -5.45 -3.05 27.52
N HIS A 51 -4.91 -3.98 28.34
CA HIS A 51 -4.10 -5.07 27.80
C HIS A 51 -4.97 -5.94 26.88
N PRO A 52 -4.47 -6.38 25.69
CA PRO A 52 -5.24 -7.23 24.78
C PRO A 52 -5.68 -8.56 25.40
N LEU A 53 -4.78 -9.18 26.16
CA LEU A 53 -5.14 -10.32 27.02
C LEU A 53 -5.82 -9.78 28.28
N ASN A 54 -6.99 -10.29 28.58
CA ASN A 54 -7.76 -9.97 29.78
C ASN A 54 -8.03 -11.27 30.55
N LEU A 55 -6.97 -12.01 30.87
CA LEU A 55 -7.02 -13.30 31.55
C LEU A 55 -6.95 -13.15 33.07
N TYR A 56 -6.34 -12.08 33.56
CA TYR A 56 -6.08 -11.81 34.97
C TYR A 56 -6.53 -10.42 35.37
N ASP A 57 -6.75 -10.20 36.65
CA ASP A 57 -7.22 -8.91 37.18
C ASP A 57 -6.18 -7.80 37.12
N THR A 58 -4.90 -8.14 37.15
CA THR A 58 -3.83 -7.15 37.13
C THR A 58 -3.14 -7.06 35.77
N LEU A 59 -2.71 -5.84 35.42
CA LEU A 59 -1.95 -5.58 34.20
C LEU A 59 -0.63 -6.36 34.20
N LEU A 60 0.02 -6.47 35.35
CA LEU A 60 1.29 -7.19 35.48
C LEU A 60 1.13 -8.68 35.11
N GLU A 61 0.13 -9.35 35.67
CA GLU A 61 -0.13 -10.76 35.40
C GLU A 61 -0.47 -11.00 33.92
N ASN A 62 -1.22 -10.08 33.29
CA ASN A 62 -1.53 -10.18 31.87
C ASN A 62 -0.27 -10.02 31.00
N ILE A 63 0.64 -9.09 31.32
CA ILE A 63 1.93 -8.95 30.63
C ILE A 63 2.81 -10.21 30.80
N GLU A 64 2.85 -10.77 32.00
CA GLU A 64 3.63 -11.99 32.26
C GLU A 64 3.04 -13.21 31.55
N ALA A 65 1.72 -13.31 31.48
CA ALA A 65 1.04 -14.33 30.71
C ALA A 65 1.34 -14.21 29.21
N GLU A 66 1.22 -13.00 28.67
CA GLU A 66 1.60 -12.73 27.28
C GLU A 66 3.02 -13.18 26.97
N ARG A 67 4.00 -12.79 27.80
CA ARG A 67 5.39 -13.20 27.65
C ARG A 67 5.59 -14.72 27.60
N LYS A 68 4.87 -15.49 28.43
CA LYS A 68 4.92 -16.96 28.40
C LYS A 68 4.40 -17.49 27.06
N ILE A 69 3.30 -16.94 26.59
CA ILE A 69 2.64 -17.36 25.37
C ILE A 69 3.53 -17.07 24.15
N ILE A 70 4.17 -15.89 24.10
CA ILE A 70 4.96 -15.45 22.92
C ILE A 70 6.44 -15.86 22.97
N LYS A 71 6.88 -16.54 24.03
CA LYS A 71 8.26 -16.96 24.19
C LYS A 71 8.81 -17.77 23.00
N ASP A 72 7.97 -18.64 22.46
CA ASP A 72 8.37 -19.49 21.32
C ASP A 72 8.55 -18.70 20.04
N PHE A 73 7.85 -17.56 19.89
CA PHE A 73 8.07 -16.64 18.76
C PHE A 73 9.38 -15.86 18.89
N MET A 74 9.77 -15.49 20.12
CA MET A 74 11.06 -14.86 20.35
C MET A 74 12.19 -15.79 19.91
N LEU A 75 12.07 -17.10 20.12
CA LEU A 75 13.06 -18.09 19.69
C LEU A 75 13.10 -18.29 18.16
N LYS A 76 12.02 -18.00 17.47
CA LYS A 76 11.92 -18.07 16.00
C LYS A 76 12.17 -16.72 15.32
N ALA A 77 12.36 -15.64 16.08
CA ALA A 77 12.55 -14.31 15.52
C ALA A 77 13.93 -14.18 14.86
N ASP A 78 13.96 -13.65 13.65
CA ASP A 78 15.20 -13.33 12.92
C ASP A 78 15.90 -12.12 13.55
N LEU A 79 15.11 -11.21 14.17
CA LEU A 79 15.62 -10.04 14.86
C LEU A 79 14.84 -9.79 16.16
N VAL A 80 15.53 -9.66 17.29
CA VAL A 80 14.97 -9.26 18.59
C VAL A 80 15.48 -7.87 18.93
N ILE A 81 14.55 -6.92 19.15
CA ILE A 81 14.89 -5.53 19.51
C ILE A 81 14.37 -5.22 20.92
N ASP A 82 15.28 -4.97 21.87
CA ASP A 82 14.93 -4.43 23.18
C ASP A 82 14.63 -2.93 23.08
N THR A 83 13.36 -2.60 23.22
CA THR A 83 12.86 -1.20 23.17
C THR A 83 12.80 -0.54 24.54
N THR A 84 13.39 -1.11 25.59
CA THR A 84 13.35 -0.59 26.97
C THR A 84 13.77 0.87 27.06
N LYS A 85 14.84 1.24 26.36
CA LYS A 85 15.39 2.62 26.34
C LYS A 85 15.29 3.28 24.98
N THR A 86 14.53 2.67 24.05
CA THR A 86 14.46 3.11 22.66
C THR A 86 13.24 3.99 22.43
N SER A 87 13.43 5.20 21.94
CA SER A 87 12.37 6.07 21.46
C SER A 87 11.82 5.57 20.13
N VAL A 88 10.62 6.04 19.74
CA VAL A 88 10.02 5.71 18.44
C VAL A 88 10.94 6.05 17.26
N LYS A 89 11.61 7.23 17.34
CA LYS A 89 12.55 7.68 16.29
C LYS A 89 13.81 6.80 16.21
N GLU A 90 14.30 6.32 17.35
CA GLU A 90 15.45 5.40 17.38
C GLU A 90 15.07 4.02 16.85
N LEU A 91 13.90 3.50 17.25
CA LEU A 91 13.39 2.24 16.70
C LEU A 91 13.24 2.32 15.17
N GLN A 92 12.70 3.42 14.67
CA GLN A 92 12.60 3.65 13.23
C GLN A 92 13.98 3.59 12.55
N LYS A 93 14.99 4.27 13.11
CA LYS A 93 16.36 4.22 12.57
C LYS A 93 16.98 2.83 12.61
N ILE A 94 16.74 2.05 13.69
CA ILE A 94 17.21 0.65 13.79
C ILE A 94 16.58 -0.18 12.67
N LEU A 95 15.27 -0.10 12.49
CA LEU A 95 14.56 -0.81 11.42
C LEU A 95 15.02 -0.35 10.03
N GLU A 96 15.16 0.95 9.82
CA GLU A 96 15.68 1.49 8.55
C GLU A 96 17.08 0.97 8.24
N LYS A 97 17.97 0.87 9.23
CA LYS A 97 19.34 0.35 9.07
C LYS A 97 19.34 -1.14 8.78
N GLU A 98 18.56 -1.93 9.51
CA GLU A 98 18.49 -3.39 9.36
C GLU A 98 17.90 -3.78 7.99
N PHE A 99 16.89 -3.03 7.54
CA PHE A 99 16.27 -3.24 6.25
C PHE A 99 16.76 -2.30 5.13
N ALA A 100 17.86 -1.58 5.33
CA ALA A 100 18.42 -0.62 4.35
C ALA A 100 18.77 -1.25 3.00
N GLY A 101 19.08 -2.55 2.96
CA GLY A 101 19.25 -3.33 1.74
C GLY A 101 17.94 -3.89 1.16
N LYS A 102 16.88 -3.88 1.94
CA LYS A 102 15.53 -4.44 1.63
C LYS A 102 14.46 -3.35 1.65
N LYS A 103 14.82 -2.08 1.36
CA LYS A 103 13.80 -1.03 1.20
C LYS A 103 12.75 -1.58 0.25
N ALA A 104 11.55 -1.83 0.78
CA ALA A 104 10.39 -2.05 -0.08
C ALA A 104 10.31 -0.81 -0.97
N LYS A 105 10.74 -0.97 -2.24
CA LYS A 105 10.68 0.12 -3.21
C LYS A 105 9.27 0.66 -3.18
N LEU A 106 9.13 1.98 -3.19
CA LEU A 106 7.82 2.63 -3.24
C LEU A 106 6.93 1.96 -4.29
N SER A 107 5.77 1.46 -3.87
CA SER A 107 4.76 0.92 -4.78
C SER A 107 3.83 2.04 -5.23
N VAL A 108 3.74 2.28 -6.53
CA VAL A 108 2.86 3.28 -7.12
C VAL A 108 1.67 2.59 -7.76
N ASN A 109 0.45 2.95 -7.34
CA ASN A 109 -0.77 2.46 -7.94
C ASN A 109 -1.49 3.59 -8.70
N LEU A 110 -1.75 3.36 -9.98
CA LEU A 110 -2.52 4.23 -10.86
C LEU A 110 -3.94 3.70 -10.97
N THR A 111 -4.93 4.47 -10.53
CA THR A 111 -6.33 4.05 -10.55
C THR A 111 -7.13 4.91 -11.50
N SER A 112 -7.80 4.32 -12.51
CA SER A 112 -8.84 5.02 -13.27
C SER A 112 -10.19 4.91 -12.58
N PHE A 113 -10.93 6.03 -12.53
CA PHE A 113 -12.25 6.08 -11.91
C PHE A 113 -13.21 7.02 -12.61
N GLY A 114 -14.52 6.81 -12.41
CA GLY A 114 -15.61 7.65 -12.87
C GLY A 114 -16.18 8.51 -11.77
N PHE A 115 -16.20 9.84 -11.96
CA PHE A 115 -16.79 10.78 -10.99
C PHE A 115 -18.26 10.45 -10.68
N LYS A 116 -19.01 9.89 -11.65
CA LYS A 116 -20.40 9.48 -11.42
C LYS A 116 -20.58 8.43 -10.32
N ASN A 117 -19.53 7.66 -10.02
CA ASN A 117 -19.52 6.60 -9.01
C ASN A 117 -18.76 7.03 -7.73
N GLY A 118 -18.51 8.33 -7.55
CA GLY A 118 -17.76 8.89 -6.44
C GLY A 118 -16.24 8.82 -6.62
N ILE A 119 -15.53 9.56 -5.80
CA ILE A 119 -14.06 9.62 -5.78
C ILE A 119 -13.55 8.54 -4.83
N PRO A 120 -12.52 7.75 -5.20
CA PRO A 120 -11.85 6.86 -4.25
C PRO A 120 -11.27 7.66 -3.07
N LEU A 121 -11.48 7.18 -1.83
CA LEU A 121 -11.16 7.94 -0.61
C LEU A 121 -9.67 7.89 -0.23
N ASP A 122 -8.91 6.96 -0.81
CA ASP A 122 -7.54 6.64 -0.42
C ASP A 122 -6.47 7.16 -1.41
N LEU A 123 -6.82 8.13 -2.23
CA LEU A 123 -5.90 8.74 -3.19
C LEU A 123 -4.99 9.78 -2.52
N HIS A 124 -3.71 9.80 -2.94
CA HIS A 124 -2.77 10.87 -2.60
C HIS A 124 -2.82 12.02 -3.62
N PHE A 125 -3.06 11.68 -4.89
CA PHE A 125 -3.27 12.63 -5.98
C PHE A 125 -4.49 12.24 -6.80
N MET A 126 -5.16 13.25 -7.32
CA MET A 126 -6.31 13.07 -8.21
C MET A 126 -6.22 14.06 -9.38
N PHE A 127 -6.43 13.55 -10.61
CA PHE A 127 -6.45 14.34 -11.82
C PHE A 127 -7.77 14.13 -12.56
N ASP A 128 -8.40 15.24 -12.95
CA ASP A 128 -9.69 15.26 -13.62
C ASP A 128 -9.52 15.48 -15.12
N LEU A 129 -9.94 14.51 -15.94
CA LEU A 129 -9.87 14.56 -17.40
C LEU A 129 -11.20 14.95 -18.06
N ARG A 130 -12.17 15.49 -17.33
CA ARG A 130 -13.48 15.82 -17.90
C ARG A 130 -13.43 16.99 -18.87
N PHE A 131 -12.38 17.80 -18.85
CA PHE A 131 -12.15 18.87 -19.82
C PHE A 131 -11.85 18.37 -21.25
N LEU A 132 -11.37 17.11 -21.39
CA LEU A 132 -11.13 16.51 -22.70
C LEU A 132 -12.44 16.05 -23.35
N PRO A 133 -12.53 16.06 -24.70
CA PRO A 133 -13.66 15.48 -25.44
C PRO A 133 -13.99 14.07 -25.00
N ASN A 134 -15.28 13.73 -24.95
CA ASN A 134 -15.72 12.44 -24.41
C ASN A 134 -15.96 11.42 -25.53
N PRO A 135 -15.15 10.32 -25.61
CA PRO A 135 -15.33 9.27 -26.62
C PRO A 135 -16.70 8.59 -26.61
N TYR A 136 -17.44 8.68 -25.52
CA TYR A 136 -18.80 8.13 -25.39
C TYR A 136 -19.78 8.67 -26.45
N TYR A 137 -19.56 9.89 -26.97
CA TYR A 137 -20.42 10.49 -28.00
C TYR A 137 -20.06 10.00 -29.42
N ILE A 138 -19.01 9.21 -29.59
CA ILE A 138 -18.63 8.62 -30.87
C ILE A 138 -19.19 7.20 -30.92
N GLN A 139 -20.00 6.90 -31.92
CA GLN A 139 -20.76 5.65 -32.01
C GLN A 139 -19.86 4.41 -31.94
N ASP A 140 -18.74 4.42 -32.66
CA ASP A 140 -17.78 3.30 -32.72
C ASP A 140 -16.93 3.11 -31.45
N LEU A 141 -16.86 4.13 -30.61
CA LEU A 141 -16.08 4.11 -29.37
C LEU A 141 -16.94 3.93 -28.12
N LYS A 142 -18.25 4.20 -28.22
CA LYS A 142 -19.18 4.24 -27.10
C LYS A 142 -19.18 2.98 -26.21
N ARG A 143 -19.07 1.79 -26.85
CA ARG A 143 -19.10 0.49 -26.15
C ARG A 143 -17.73 -0.04 -25.79
N LYS A 144 -16.67 0.62 -26.22
CA LYS A 144 -15.29 0.26 -25.97
C LYS A 144 -14.75 0.95 -24.70
N THR A 145 -13.54 0.59 -24.30
CA THR A 145 -12.90 1.17 -23.12
C THR A 145 -11.48 1.67 -23.47
N GLY A 146 -10.82 2.37 -22.57
CA GLY A 146 -9.42 2.79 -22.73
C GLY A 146 -8.41 1.64 -22.83
N ASN A 147 -8.86 0.38 -22.75
CA ASN A 147 -8.03 -0.79 -23.08
C ASN A 147 -7.98 -1.06 -24.59
N HIS A 148 -8.92 -0.52 -25.38
CA HIS A 148 -8.96 -0.69 -26.83
C HIS A 148 -8.10 0.39 -27.51
N LYS A 149 -7.35 -0.06 -28.52
CA LYS A 149 -6.39 0.78 -29.26
C LYS A 149 -7.04 2.02 -29.89
N ASP A 150 -8.17 1.88 -30.53
CA ASP A 150 -8.89 2.96 -31.20
C ASP A 150 -9.40 4.04 -30.23
N VAL A 151 -9.80 3.65 -28.98
CA VAL A 151 -10.11 4.62 -27.92
C VAL A 151 -8.85 5.36 -27.47
N GLN A 152 -7.73 4.64 -27.33
CA GLN A 152 -6.45 5.24 -26.98
C GLN A 152 -5.98 6.20 -28.06
N ASP A 153 -6.06 5.80 -29.32
CA ASP A 153 -5.66 6.62 -30.47
C ASP A 153 -6.52 7.90 -30.56
N TYR A 154 -7.84 7.78 -30.33
CA TYR A 154 -8.70 8.93 -30.26
C TYR A 154 -8.34 9.89 -29.12
N VAL A 155 -8.23 9.37 -27.91
CA VAL A 155 -7.94 10.19 -26.71
C VAL A 155 -6.57 10.84 -26.82
N MET A 156 -5.55 10.09 -27.20
CA MET A 156 -4.17 10.60 -27.32
C MET A 156 -3.90 11.36 -28.60
N GLY A 157 -4.80 11.27 -29.60
CA GLY A 157 -4.74 12.09 -30.81
C GLY A 157 -5.11 13.56 -30.59
N LEU A 158 -5.73 13.90 -29.46
CA LEU A 158 -6.12 15.27 -29.14
C LEU A 158 -4.89 16.08 -28.66
N PRO A 159 -4.64 17.29 -29.21
CA PRO A 159 -3.53 18.14 -28.78
C PRO A 159 -3.52 18.41 -27.27
N GLU A 160 -4.66 18.72 -26.70
CA GLU A 160 -4.82 19.00 -25.27
C GLU A 160 -4.52 17.76 -24.40
N SER A 161 -4.83 16.56 -24.91
CA SER A 161 -4.48 15.31 -24.23
C SER A 161 -2.98 15.10 -24.21
N GLN A 162 -2.29 15.33 -25.31
CA GLN A 162 -0.84 15.16 -25.42
C GLN A 162 -0.10 16.15 -24.53
N GLU A 163 -0.53 17.42 -24.52
CA GLU A 163 0.06 18.46 -23.70
C GLU A 163 -0.12 18.13 -22.20
N PHE A 164 -1.35 17.85 -21.78
CA PHE A 164 -1.63 17.51 -20.40
C PHE A 164 -0.92 16.21 -19.95
N TYR A 165 -0.90 15.20 -20.82
CA TYR A 165 -0.20 13.94 -20.56
C TYR A 165 1.29 14.16 -20.28
N LYS A 166 1.95 14.98 -21.12
CA LYS A 166 3.37 15.30 -20.94
C LYS A 166 3.63 15.99 -19.61
N MET A 167 2.83 17.03 -19.29
CA MET A 167 2.95 17.73 -18.01
C MET A 167 2.75 16.78 -16.82
N LEU A 168 1.73 15.92 -16.88
CA LEU A 168 1.42 14.96 -15.83
C LEU A 168 2.54 13.92 -15.65
N LEU A 169 3.04 13.36 -16.76
CA LEU A 169 4.15 12.40 -16.73
C LEU A 169 5.41 13.02 -16.12
N ASP A 170 5.79 14.23 -16.54
CA ASP A 170 6.97 14.91 -16.01
C ASP A 170 6.81 15.27 -14.52
N MET A 171 5.62 15.69 -14.11
CA MET A 171 5.31 15.94 -12.71
C MET A 171 5.42 14.65 -11.87
N LEU A 172 4.86 13.54 -12.34
CA LEU A 172 4.92 12.26 -11.61
C LEU A 172 6.35 11.72 -11.51
N LYS A 173 7.15 11.84 -12.59
CA LYS A 173 8.58 11.49 -12.58
C LYS A 173 9.37 12.31 -11.54
N TYR A 174 9.00 13.57 -11.34
CA TYR A 174 9.61 14.42 -10.32
C TYR A 174 9.15 14.05 -8.91
N LEU A 175 7.84 13.81 -8.71
CA LEU A 175 7.25 13.62 -7.38
C LEU A 175 7.54 12.23 -6.80
N ILE A 176 7.43 11.16 -7.60
CA ILE A 176 7.56 9.77 -7.11
C ILE A 176 8.85 9.56 -6.30
N PRO A 177 10.05 9.95 -6.78
CA PRO A 177 11.28 9.81 -6.00
C PRO A 177 11.31 10.66 -4.71
N LYS A 178 10.58 11.79 -4.67
CA LYS A 178 10.48 12.63 -3.46
C LYS A 178 9.67 11.95 -2.37
N TYR A 179 8.58 11.27 -2.75
CA TYR A 179 7.76 10.51 -1.80
C TYR A 179 8.47 9.26 -1.26
N GLU A 180 9.28 8.59 -2.07
CA GLU A 180 10.16 7.53 -1.58
C GLU A 180 11.15 8.08 -0.54
N LYS A 181 11.77 9.24 -0.84
CA LYS A 181 12.71 9.91 0.06
C LYS A 181 12.08 10.34 1.39
N ASP A 182 10.79 10.70 1.36
CA ASP A 182 9.94 11.01 2.52
C ASP A 182 9.54 9.75 3.32
N GLY A 183 9.89 8.54 2.85
CA GLY A 183 9.63 7.28 3.54
C GLY A 183 8.27 6.66 3.24
N LYS A 184 7.55 7.11 2.20
CA LYS A 184 6.30 6.46 1.80
C LYS A 184 6.59 5.10 1.14
N SER A 185 5.84 4.10 1.56
CA SER A 185 5.86 2.75 0.98
C SER A 185 4.83 2.56 -0.14
N HIS A 186 3.76 3.39 -0.15
CA HIS A 186 2.69 3.33 -1.13
C HIS A 186 2.27 4.72 -1.60
N LEU A 187 2.11 4.89 -2.90
CA LEU A 187 1.58 6.11 -3.53
C LEU A 187 0.41 5.75 -4.44
N ARG A 188 -0.77 6.31 -4.17
CA ARG A 188 -1.99 6.07 -4.95
C ARG A 188 -2.39 7.32 -5.71
N ILE A 189 -2.52 7.19 -7.03
CA ILE A 189 -2.79 8.28 -7.97
C ILE A 189 -4.06 7.95 -8.73
N GLY A 190 -5.08 8.77 -8.59
CA GLY A 190 -6.37 8.64 -9.27
C GLY A 190 -6.44 9.50 -10.53
N ILE A 191 -6.86 8.90 -11.63
CA ILE A 191 -7.19 9.60 -12.87
C ILE A 191 -8.69 9.45 -13.10
N GLY A 192 -9.43 10.55 -13.09
CA GLY A 192 -10.87 10.57 -13.18
C GLY A 192 -11.39 11.09 -14.51
N CYS A 193 -12.48 10.50 -15.00
CA CYS A 193 -13.33 11.08 -16.04
C CYS A 193 -14.81 10.86 -15.70
N SER A 194 -15.76 11.26 -16.53
CA SER A 194 -17.19 11.13 -16.18
C SER A 194 -17.58 9.69 -15.84
N GLY A 195 -17.26 8.72 -16.71
CA GLY A 195 -17.64 7.32 -16.58
C GLY A 195 -16.51 6.36 -16.14
N GLY A 196 -15.25 6.79 -16.08
CA GLY A 196 -14.14 5.95 -15.66
C GLY A 196 -13.61 4.93 -16.69
N GLN A 197 -14.22 4.84 -17.88
CA GLN A 197 -13.99 3.75 -18.83
C GLN A 197 -13.13 4.14 -20.04
N HIS A 198 -13.14 5.40 -20.49
CA HIS A 198 -12.44 5.83 -21.72
C HIS A 198 -11.18 6.64 -21.39
N ARG A 199 -11.32 7.98 -21.21
CA ARG A 199 -10.20 8.93 -21.02
C ARG A 199 -9.29 8.54 -19.87
N SER A 200 -9.85 8.30 -18.67
CA SER A 200 -9.10 7.94 -17.49
C SER A 200 -8.37 6.61 -17.64
N ALA A 201 -9.03 5.60 -18.21
CA ALA A 201 -8.41 4.30 -18.44
C ALA A 201 -7.28 4.37 -19.48
N THR A 202 -7.45 5.16 -20.55
CA THR A 202 -6.38 5.43 -21.52
C THR A 202 -5.16 6.04 -20.85
N PHE A 203 -5.35 7.13 -20.08
CA PHE A 203 -4.24 7.78 -19.38
C PHE A 203 -3.55 6.87 -18.38
N VAL A 204 -4.29 6.08 -17.60
CA VAL A 204 -3.72 5.11 -16.66
C VAL A 204 -2.90 4.05 -17.36
N ASN A 205 -3.36 3.52 -18.50
CA ASN A 205 -2.61 2.56 -19.31
C ASN A 205 -1.28 3.13 -19.81
N MET A 206 -1.33 4.33 -20.39
CA MET A 206 -0.14 5.00 -20.92
C MET A 206 0.85 5.38 -19.81
N LEU A 207 0.37 5.98 -18.73
CA LEU A 207 1.20 6.35 -17.58
C LEU A 207 1.85 5.12 -16.91
N CYS A 208 1.10 4.02 -16.76
CA CYS A 208 1.64 2.79 -16.20
C CYS A 208 2.79 2.26 -17.05
N LYS A 209 2.64 2.23 -18.37
CA LYS A 209 3.70 1.85 -19.31
C LYS A 209 4.91 2.77 -19.20
N ASP A 210 4.71 4.08 -19.41
CA ASP A 210 5.81 5.05 -19.51
C ASP A 210 6.57 5.20 -18.18
N LEU A 211 5.88 5.15 -17.04
CA LEU A 211 6.53 5.21 -15.73
C LEU A 211 7.28 3.93 -15.41
N SER A 212 6.76 2.74 -15.77
CA SER A 212 7.45 1.46 -15.56
C SER A 212 8.73 1.35 -16.41
N GLU A 213 8.73 1.93 -17.62
CA GLU A 213 9.91 1.93 -18.48
C GLU A 213 11.01 2.91 -18.01
N ARG A 214 10.63 3.95 -17.26
CA ARG A 214 11.53 5.08 -16.91
C ARG A 214 11.94 5.11 -15.46
N LEU A 215 11.23 4.41 -14.58
CA LEU A 215 11.44 4.42 -13.14
C LEU A 215 11.56 3.00 -12.60
N GLU A 216 12.50 2.78 -11.71
CA GLU A 216 12.73 1.48 -11.07
C GLU A 216 11.80 1.24 -9.87
N TYR A 217 10.50 1.54 -10.03
CA TYR A 217 9.48 1.33 -9.00
C TYR A 217 8.49 0.24 -9.40
N LYS A 218 7.83 -0.37 -8.42
CA LYS A 218 6.68 -1.24 -8.68
C LYS A 218 5.49 -0.36 -9.05
N ILE A 219 5.21 -0.23 -10.35
CA ILE A 219 4.07 0.53 -10.88
C ILE A 219 2.95 -0.46 -11.22
N THR A 220 1.77 -0.24 -10.67
CA THR A 220 0.58 -1.07 -10.91
C THR A 220 -0.59 -0.20 -11.37
N LYS A 221 -1.53 -0.78 -12.09
CA LYS A 221 -2.74 -0.09 -12.53
C LYS A 221 -3.98 -0.84 -12.09
N PHE A 222 -5.06 -0.09 -11.85
CA PHE A 222 -6.38 -0.61 -11.54
C PHE A 222 -7.47 0.22 -12.23
N HIS A 223 -8.43 -0.45 -12.87
CA HIS A 223 -9.55 0.20 -13.55
C HIS A 223 -10.85 -0.09 -12.81
N ARG A 224 -11.27 0.83 -11.94
CA ARG A 224 -12.41 0.60 -11.04
C ARG A 224 -13.71 0.26 -11.77
N GLU A 225 -13.98 0.87 -12.93
CA GLU A 225 -15.23 0.71 -13.67
C GLU A 225 -15.15 -0.26 -14.86
N ILE A 226 -13.99 -0.83 -15.13
CA ILE A 226 -13.84 -1.80 -16.22
C ILE A 226 -13.84 -3.22 -15.66
N GLY A 227 -13.36 -3.39 -14.38
CA GLY A 227 -13.09 -4.70 -13.77
C GLY A 227 -11.89 -5.39 -14.43
N ASP A 228 -11.46 -6.51 -13.86
CA ASP A 228 -10.45 -7.41 -14.46
C ASP A 228 -11.06 -8.26 -15.60
N LYS A 229 -11.83 -7.66 -16.47
CA LYS A 229 -12.18 -8.28 -17.73
C LYS A 229 -10.99 -8.16 -18.66
N THR A 230 -10.02 -9.03 -18.47
CA THR A 230 -9.15 -9.53 -19.54
C THR A 230 -10.09 -10.23 -20.52
N GLU A 231 -10.68 -9.48 -21.44
CA GLU A 231 -11.24 -10.10 -22.65
C GLU A 231 -10.07 -10.39 -23.57
N VAL A 232 -9.96 -11.68 -23.88
CA VAL A 232 -9.15 -12.34 -24.89
C VAL A 232 -9.36 -11.67 -26.26
#